data_9228c0d864b9c352f6dd05e913a9934f
#
_entry.id   9228c0d864b9c352f6dd05e913a9934f
#
_cell.length_a   1.000
_cell.length_b   1.000
_cell.length_c   1.000
_cell.angle_alpha   90.00
_cell.angle_beta   90.00
_cell.angle_gamma   90.00
#
_symmetry.space_group_name_H-M   'P 1'
#
loop_
_entity.id
_entity.type
_entity.pdbx_description
1 polymer ?
#
loop_
_entity_poly.entity_id
_entity_poly.type
_entity_poly.pdbx_seq_one_letter_code
_entity_poly.pdbx_strand_id
1 'polypeptide(L)'
;SKILTETFGIEVVTPRVKVRKAGRSLELDVLAYANSECNAAYIVEIKSHLRPDGIEQLQNILEQFRTFFPEHADKALYGILAVVDAPEDLRQEALSAGIFMAGINDEQFKLEVPKNFQPKAW
;
A
#
# COMPACT_ATOMS: atom_id res chain seq x y z
N SER A 1 -7.36 -7.47 8.25
CA SER A 1 -7.53 -6.25 9.00
C SER A 1 -8.84 -5.56 8.60
N LYS A 2 -9.45 -4.90 9.55
CA LYS A 2 -10.75 -4.25 9.33
C LYS A 2 -10.68 -3.14 8.28
N ILE A 3 -9.58 -2.39 8.24
CA ILE A 3 -9.43 -1.31 7.24
C ILE A 3 -9.55 -1.88 5.84
N LEU A 4 -8.82 -2.95 5.56
CA LEU A 4 -8.77 -3.51 4.21
C LEU A 4 -10.12 -4.10 3.83
N THR A 5 -10.75 -4.87 4.71
CA THR A 5 -11.99 -5.56 4.38
C THR A 5 -13.21 -4.64 4.43
N GLU A 6 -13.34 -3.80 5.44
CA GLU A 6 -14.53 -2.96 5.63
C GLU A 6 -14.47 -1.65 4.86
N THR A 7 -13.30 -0.99 4.83
CA THR A 7 -13.17 0.32 4.18
C THR A 7 -12.94 0.18 2.68
N PHE A 8 -12.09 -0.77 2.26
CA PHE A 8 -11.70 -0.90 0.85
C PHE A 8 -12.36 -2.07 0.13
N GLY A 9 -13.16 -2.88 0.80
CA GLY A 9 -13.84 -4.00 0.16
C GLY A 9 -12.92 -5.12 -0.28
N ILE A 10 -11.81 -5.31 0.39
CA ILE A 10 -10.78 -6.29 0.03
C ILE A 10 -11.26 -7.70 0.37
N GLU A 11 -11.03 -8.63 -0.56
CA GLU A 11 -11.42 -10.04 -0.43
C GLU A 11 -10.25 -10.94 -0.05
N VAL A 12 -9.04 -10.62 -0.52
CA VAL A 12 -7.85 -11.44 -0.29
C VAL A 12 -6.74 -10.58 0.33
N VAL A 13 -6.14 -11.06 1.40
CA VAL A 13 -5.01 -10.41 2.06
C VAL A 13 -3.88 -11.44 2.16
N THR A 14 -2.74 -11.11 1.56
CA THR A 14 -1.57 -11.99 1.54
C THR A 14 -0.38 -11.27 2.15
N PRO A 15 0.11 -11.72 3.32
CA PRO A 15 1.28 -11.11 3.93
C PRO A 15 2.57 -11.70 3.36
N ARG A 16 3.64 -10.91 3.42
CA ARG A 16 5.01 -11.32 3.11
C ARG A 16 5.13 -12.02 1.76
N VAL A 17 4.79 -11.27 0.72
CA VAL A 17 4.86 -11.78 -0.65
C VAL A 17 6.24 -11.50 -1.23
N LYS A 18 6.84 -12.53 -1.83
CA LYS A 18 8.11 -12.39 -2.55
C LYS A 18 7.96 -13.06 -3.91
N VAL A 19 8.26 -12.32 -4.97
CA VAL A 19 8.19 -12.82 -6.34
C VAL A 19 9.55 -12.66 -7.01
N ARG A 20 9.98 -13.71 -7.71
CA ARG A 20 11.18 -13.67 -8.55
C ARG A 20 10.77 -13.83 -10.00
N LYS A 21 11.31 -12.97 -10.85
CA LYS A 21 10.99 -13.00 -12.27
C LYS A 21 12.17 -12.46 -13.07
N ALA A 22 12.69 -13.25 -14.00
CA ALA A 22 13.79 -12.86 -14.88
C ALA A 22 15.02 -12.33 -14.11
N GLY A 23 15.38 -13.00 -13.01
CA GLY A 23 16.54 -12.63 -12.20
C GLY A 23 16.32 -11.43 -11.28
N ARG A 24 15.11 -10.86 -11.29
CA ARG A 24 14.72 -9.76 -10.41
C ARG A 24 13.77 -10.24 -9.34
N SER A 25 13.70 -9.54 -8.24
CA SER A 25 12.76 -9.88 -7.16
C SER A 25 12.01 -8.66 -6.68
N LEU A 26 10.80 -8.89 -6.19
CA LEU A 26 9.96 -7.87 -5.56
C LEU A 26 9.41 -8.44 -4.27
N GLU A 27 9.55 -7.70 -3.18
CA GLU A 27 9.02 -8.09 -1.88
C GLU A 27 8.00 -7.07 -1.41
N LEU A 28 6.86 -7.56 -0.93
CA LEU A 28 5.77 -6.75 -0.39
C LEU A 28 5.48 -7.21 1.03
N ASP A 29 5.25 -6.27 1.94
CA ASP A 29 4.80 -6.64 3.29
C ASP A 29 3.41 -7.23 3.26
N VAL A 30 2.48 -6.58 2.54
CA VAL A 30 1.11 -7.08 2.37
C VAL A 30 0.62 -6.74 0.97
N LEU A 31 0.04 -7.72 0.30
CA LEU A 31 -0.72 -7.54 -0.93
C LEU A 31 -2.19 -7.84 -0.63
N ALA A 32 -3.05 -6.87 -0.90
CA ALA A 32 -4.49 -7.00 -0.66
C ALA A 32 -5.24 -6.68 -1.93
N TYR A 33 -6.24 -7.49 -2.29
CA TYR A 33 -6.97 -7.23 -3.53
C TYR A 33 -8.39 -7.77 -3.49
N ALA A 34 -9.19 -7.32 -4.46
CA ALA A 34 -10.53 -7.78 -4.72
C ALA A 34 -10.71 -7.99 -6.23
N ASN A 35 -11.44 -9.04 -6.60
CA ASN A 35 -11.73 -9.41 -8.00
C ASN A 35 -13.21 -9.23 -8.33
N SER A 36 -13.93 -8.40 -7.60
CA SER A 36 -15.35 -8.18 -7.75
C SER A 36 -15.61 -6.85 -8.46
N GLU A 37 -16.74 -6.22 -8.25
CA GLU A 37 -17.03 -4.89 -8.73
C GLU A 37 -15.95 -3.90 -8.29
N CYS A 38 -15.42 -4.08 -7.06
CA CYS A 38 -14.25 -3.37 -6.59
C CYS A 38 -13.00 -4.12 -7.09
N ASN A 39 -12.61 -3.85 -8.33
CA ASN A 39 -11.45 -4.52 -8.94
C ASN A 39 -10.20 -3.71 -8.65
N ALA A 40 -9.62 -3.91 -7.48
CA ALA A 40 -8.51 -3.09 -6.98
C ALA A 40 -7.49 -3.91 -6.23
N ALA A 41 -6.26 -3.43 -6.22
CA ALA A 41 -5.17 -3.98 -5.41
C ALA A 41 -4.53 -2.86 -4.59
N TYR A 42 -4.14 -3.22 -3.39
CA TYR A 42 -3.48 -2.31 -2.45
C TYR A 42 -2.18 -2.95 -2.00
N ILE A 43 -1.10 -2.21 -2.08
CA ILE A 43 0.19 -2.62 -1.54
C ILE A 43 0.39 -1.87 -0.23
N VAL A 44 0.54 -2.63 0.86
CA VAL A 44 0.74 -2.05 2.19
C VAL A 44 2.18 -2.31 2.61
N GLU A 45 2.93 -1.24 2.89
CA GLU A 45 4.25 -1.32 3.47
C GLU A 45 4.17 -0.87 4.93
N ILE A 46 4.77 -1.67 5.81
CA ILE A 46 4.71 -1.46 7.26
C ILE A 46 6.05 -0.94 7.74
N LYS A 47 6.04 0.20 8.43
CA LYS A 47 7.25 0.82 8.95
C LYS A 47 7.07 1.17 10.43
N SER A 48 8.03 0.76 11.28
CA SER A 48 8.03 1.21 12.67
C SER A 48 8.29 2.72 12.74
N HIS A 49 9.19 3.20 11.89
CA HIS A 49 9.54 4.62 11.80
C HIS A 49 9.76 4.97 10.34
N LEU A 50 8.93 5.86 9.81
CA LEU A 50 9.01 6.22 8.40
C LEU A 50 10.23 7.11 8.14
N ARG A 51 11.00 6.75 7.11
CA ARG A 51 12.15 7.50 6.62
C ARG A 51 11.87 7.97 5.20
N PRO A 52 12.65 8.96 4.71
CA PRO A 52 12.43 9.46 3.34
C PRO A 52 12.47 8.37 2.27
N ASP A 53 13.37 7.40 2.38
CA ASP A 53 13.48 6.31 1.42
C ASP A 53 12.29 5.34 1.46
N GLY A 54 11.52 5.34 2.54
CA GLY A 54 10.32 4.47 2.63
C GLY A 54 9.24 4.84 1.64
N ILE A 55 9.05 6.13 1.38
CA ILE A 55 8.09 6.60 0.39
C ILE A 55 8.55 6.22 -1.01
N GLU A 56 9.82 6.46 -1.31
CA GLU A 56 10.41 6.13 -2.60
C GLU A 56 10.36 4.62 -2.86
N GLN A 57 10.64 3.79 -1.84
CA GLN A 57 10.53 2.35 -1.95
C GLN A 57 9.13 1.90 -2.37
N LEU A 58 8.10 2.43 -1.71
CA LEU A 58 6.73 2.08 -2.05
C LEU A 58 6.37 2.52 -3.46
N GLN A 59 6.78 3.73 -3.87
CA GLN A 59 6.53 4.21 -5.22
C GLN A 59 7.20 3.31 -6.27
N ASN A 60 8.42 2.87 -6.02
CA ASN A 60 9.12 1.96 -6.93
C ASN A 60 8.42 0.61 -7.02
N ILE A 61 7.92 0.09 -5.91
CA ILE A 61 7.14 -1.15 -5.88
C ILE A 61 5.87 -0.98 -6.72
N LEU A 62 5.14 0.10 -6.53
CA LEU A 62 3.91 0.37 -7.25
C LEU A 62 4.15 0.45 -8.76
N GLU A 63 5.23 1.09 -9.18
CA GLU A 63 5.59 1.22 -10.59
C GLU A 63 5.92 -0.13 -11.23
N GLN A 64 6.50 -1.04 -10.48
CA GLN A 64 6.91 -2.36 -10.97
C GLN A 64 5.85 -3.44 -10.82
N PHE A 65 4.81 -3.19 -10.06
CA PHE A 65 3.84 -4.19 -9.62
C PHE A 65 3.26 -5.00 -10.77
N ARG A 66 2.78 -4.36 -11.82
CA ARG A 66 2.10 -5.06 -12.91
C ARG A 66 3.03 -5.96 -13.71
N THR A 67 4.32 -5.65 -13.73
CA THR A 67 5.33 -6.50 -14.37
C THR A 67 5.50 -7.80 -13.60
N PHE A 68 5.52 -7.73 -12.27
CA PHE A 68 5.69 -8.91 -11.41
C PHE A 68 4.39 -9.69 -11.20
N PHE A 69 3.24 -9.02 -11.31
CA PHE A 69 1.92 -9.61 -11.07
C PHE A 69 1.00 -9.35 -12.26
N PRO A 70 1.26 -9.98 -13.43
CA PRO A 70 0.42 -9.75 -14.60
C PRO A 70 -1.03 -10.17 -14.41
N GLU A 71 -1.30 -11.08 -13.47
CA GLU A 71 -2.65 -11.51 -13.12
C GLU A 71 -3.48 -10.38 -12.49
N HIS A 72 -2.82 -9.32 -12.01
CA HIS A 72 -3.48 -8.15 -11.40
C HIS A 72 -3.34 -6.88 -12.25
N ALA A 73 -2.94 -7.04 -13.53
CA ALA A 73 -2.64 -5.87 -14.37
C ALA A 73 -3.86 -5.02 -14.67
N ASP A 74 -5.06 -5.58 -14.60
CA ASP A 74 -6.32 -4.88 -14.85
C ASP A 74 -6.88 -4.14 -13.64
N LYS A 75 -6.26 -4.30 -12.47
CA LYS A 75 -6.76 -3.68 -11.23
C LYS A 75 -6.30 -2.25 -11.08
N ALA A 76 -7.16 -1.42 -10.49
CA ALA A 76 -6.73 -0.13 -9.97
C ALA A 76 -5.76 -0.39 -8.82
N LEU A 77 -4.63 0.30 -8.79
CA LEU A 77 -3.54 0.00 -7.86
C LEU A 77 -3.27 1.19 -6.95
N TYR A 78 -3.24 0.93 -5.65
CA TYR A 78 -3.02 1.95 -4.62
C TYR A 78 -1.94 1.53 -3.64
N GLY A 79 -1.32 2.51 -2.99
CA GLY A 79 -0.33 2.28 -1.96
C GLY A 79 -0.80 2.75 -0.59
N ILE A 80 -0.41 2.03 0.44
CA ILE A 80 -0.68 2.37 1.84
C ILE A 80 0.62 2.25 2.62
N LEU A 81 0.97 3.31 3.35
CA LEU A 81 2.03 3.25 4.36
C LEU A 81 1.38 3.14 5.73
N ALA A 82 1.60 2.01 6.39
CA ALA A 82 1.14 1.77 7.75
C ALA A 82 2.32 1.96 8.70
N VAL A 83 2.24 2.94 9.59
CA VAL A 83 3.37 3.36 10.39
C VAL A 83 3.03 3.39 11.87
N VAL A 84 4.00 3.09 12.72
CA VAL A 84 3.89 3.35 14.15
C VAL A 84 4.21 4.82 14.40
N ASP A 85 5.22 5.34 13.73
CA ASP A 85 5.68 6.71 13.88
C ASP A 85 6.14 7.28 12.54
N ALA A 86 5.83 8.54 12.29
CA ALA A 86 6.27 9.23 11.07
C ALA A 86 6.43 10.73 11.35
N PRO A 87 7.54 11.33 10.89
CA PRO A 87 7.65 12.79 10.91
C PRO A 87 6.52 13.43 10.08
N GLU A 88 6.02 14.57 10.52
CA GLU A 88 4.88 15.20 9.87
C GLU A 88 5.16 15.60 8.42
N ASP A 89 6.39 16.04 8.12
CA ASP A 89 6.76 16.40 6.75
C ASP A 89 6.71 15.19 5.82
N LEU A 90 7.12 14.02 6.29
CA LEU A 90 7.06 12.79 5.49
C LEU A 90 5.62 12.30 5.34
N ARG A 91 4.80 12.45 6.38
CA ARG A 91 3.38 12.14 6.30
C ARG A 91 2.72 12.98 5.20
N GLN A 92 2.99 14.29 5.18
CA GLN A 92 2.45 15.18 4.17
C GLN A 92 2.98 14.84 2.77
N GLU A 93 4.25 14.47 2.66
CA GLU A 93 4.83 14.06 1.38
C GLU A 93 4.12 12.82 0.82
N ALA A 94 3.89 11.81 1.65
CA ALA A 94 3.19 10.59 1.24
C ALA A 94 1.75 10.90 0.78
N LEU A 95 1.02 11.70 1.56
CA LEU A 95 -0.35 12.08 1.23
C LEU A 95 -0.39 12.89 -0.08
N SER A 96 0.57 13.79 -0.29
CA SER A 96 0.66 14.56 -1.54
C SER A 96 0.98 13.69 -2.74
N ALA A 97 1.68 12.57 -2.51
CA ALA A 97 1.96 11.60 -3.57
C ALA A 97 0.75 10.66 -3.82
N GLY A 98 -0.34 10.84 -3.11
CA GLY A 98 -1.54 10.01 -3.26
C GLY A 98 -1.45 8.66 -2.57
N ILE A 99 -0.56 8.52 -1.60
CA ILE A 99 -0.39 7.31 -0.80
C ILE A 99 -1.22 7.44 0.48
N PHE A 100 -2.03 6.43 0.75
CA PHE A 100 -2.78 6.37 2.01
C PHE A 100 -1.82 6.26 3.19
N MET A 101 -2.12 6.99 4.26
CA MET A 101 -1.41 6.83 5.52
C MET A 101 -2.31 6.13 6.53
N ALA A 102 -1.76 5.16 7.23
CA ALA A 102 -2.43 4.47 8.32
C ALA A 102 -1.50 4.42 9.53
N GLY A 103 -2.08 4.58 10.70
CA GLY A 103 -1.36 4.43 11.96
C GLY A 103 -1.52 3.02 12.50
N ILE A 104 -0.48 2.52 13.15
CA ILE A 104 -0.51 1.23 13.84
C ILE A 104 -0.47 1.49 15.34
N ASN A 105 -1.48 1.01 16.05
CA ASN A 105 -1.56 1.13 17.49
C ASN A 105 -2.24 -0.12 18.05
N ASP A 106 -1.57 -0.79 19.01
CA ASP A 106 -2.08 -2.01 19.65
C ASP A 106 -2.56 -3.05 18.63
N GLU A 107 -1.73 -3.30 17.61
CA GLU A 107 -2.00 -4.25 16.52
C GLU A 107 -3.21 -3.87 15.66
N GLN A 108 -3.70 -2.65 15.79
CA GLN A 108 -4.80 -2.14 14.99
C GLN A 108 -4.29 -1.09 14.01
N PHE A 109 -4.81 -1.12 12.81
CA PHE A 109 -4.53 -0.14 11.77
C PHE A 109 -5.68 0.87 11.73
N LYS A 110 -5.33 2.14 11.77
CA LYS A 110 -6.31 3.21 11.65
C LYS A 110 -5.93 4.10 10.47
N LEU A 111 -6.86 4.30 9.56
CA LEU A 111 -6.64 5.18 8.42
C LEU A 111 -6.52 6.63 8.90
N GLU A 112 -5.47 7.30 8.46
CA GLU A 112 -5.14 8.67 8.88
C GLU A 112 -4.95 9.55 7.64
N VAL A 113 -6.06 9.86 6.98
CA VAL A 113 -6.06 10.73 5.80
C VAL A 113 -7.05 11.89 5.99
N PRO A 114 -6.72 13.08 5.49
CA PRO A 114 -7.64 14.21 5.55
C PRO A 114 -8.80 14.00 4.57
N LYS A 115 -9.89 14.74 4.75
CA LYS A 115 -11.08 14.63 3.90
C LYS A 115 -10.79 14.97 2.45
N ASN A 116 -9.84 15.86 2.19
CA ASN A 116 -9.49 16.29 0.83
C ASN A 116 -8.39 15.43 0.20
N PHE A 117 -8.04 14.31 0.83
CA PHE A 117 -7.02 13.42 0.30
C PHE A 117 -7.45 12.85 -1.05
N GLN A 118 -6.51 12.88 -2.01
CA GLN A 118 -6.71 12.36 -3.36
C GLN A 118 -5.80 11.15 -3.55
N PRO A 119 -6.32 9.91 -3.46
CA PRO A 119 -5.48 8.75 -3.71
C PRO A 119 -5.07 8.70 -5.17
N LYS A 120 -3.82 8.33 -5.42
CA LYS A 120 -3.32 8.10 -6.77
C LYS A 120 -3.53 6.64 -7.13
N ALA A 121 -4.08 6.40 -8.32
CA ALA A 121 -4.12 5.07 -8.92
C ALA A 121 -2.85 4.92 -9.77
N TRP A 122 -2.04 3.96 -9.42
CA TRP A 122 -0.74 3.70 -10.06
C TRP A 122 -0.81 2.77 -11.30
#